data_076a0e65bc01e24fc038fa9b3f5c138c
#
_entry.id   076a0e65bc01e24fc038fa9b3f5c138c
#
_cell.length_a   1.000
_cell.length_b   1.000
_cell.length_c   1.000
_cell.angle_alpha   90.00
_cell.angle_beta   90.00
_cell.angle_gamma   90.00
#
_symmetry.space_group_name_H-M   'P 1'
#
loop_
_entity.id
_entity.type
_entity.pdbx_description
1 polymer ?
#
loop_
_entity_poly.entity_id
_entity_poly.type
_entity_poly.pdbx_seq_one_letter_code
_entity_poly.pdbx_strand_id
1 'polypeptide(L)'
;MFKQTVFVAGLALLFSSCFFSSSNKAEDNIKLIPVVTDERGEEIAESFIRVNQVGFKRNELKTAVVLSKTDFGNKKYNIKDIKTGKVVFTDNIPPSIGGWGGYNFCHVIDFTGLTTDGTFVVESGEARSNNFRVGENLYSKVVDSLLLFFKVQRCGPTNPHLHQVCHLFDSPNVVGDPAAGKVDVTGGWHDAGDFTKFLNTTAFSTYMLLFAYEFNPKKVEFDKNGDGAPDILEEARVGLDLLLRMNYKPGKLVIQVQDRRDQTVGWRMPENDTLRFDRPAFAGMGKNLIGIYTAALAMGSRIWKNRFSDTEFSTKLLNAANNIFALRKTAPDLDQNPIGLYQDSKYEGKLALGSLEMYLATNNGQYLSEAISLAKKADSDYWWSWGNINSLAHYRIAKYSNEMKQYLENNLAAFNDSRKKNIFGEGTAFTWGTTNTFLGIALQAILFRDLTKSNIYDSVAVFQRDYILGKNPWGISFIYNIGSRFTKHFHSQVGYFNGGYLPGAVAAGPAPAEMLKGYNIQRTNFSYDKFNSPEVKYYDDRNDYVTNEPTIVSNATALFVFAHFYK
;
A
#
# COMPACT_ATOMS: atom_id res chain seq x y z
N MET A 1 -59.52 -45.81 16.19
CA MET A 1 -59.03 -47.07 15.62
C MET A 1 -58.29 -46.75 14.30
N PHE A 2 -57.20 -47.41 14.09
CA PHE A 2 -56.25 -47.40 13.03
C PHE A 2 -55.09 -46.35 13.13
N LYS A 3 -54.00 -46.86 13.68
CA LYS A 3 -52.64 -46.38 13.55
C LYS A 3 -52.16 -46.66 12.11
N GLN A 4 -51.61 -45.65 11.42
CA GLN A 4 -50.75 -45.89 10.28
C GLN A 4 -49.35 -45.37 10.58
N THR A 5 -48.45 -46.36 10.57
CA THR A 5 -47.00 -46.21 10.70
C THR A 5 -46.45 -45.72 9.35
N VAL A 6 -45.73 -44.59 9.31
CA VAL A 6 -45.02 -44.13 8.13
C VAL A 6 -43.54 -44.48 8.28
N PHE A 7 -43.05 -45.34 7.40
CA PHE A 7 -41.63 -45.65 7.19
C PHE A 7 -40.94 -44.45 6.55
N VAL A 8 -39.89 -43.95 7.19
CA VAL A 8 -38.98 -42.98 6.60
C VAL A 8 -37.79 -43.76 6.02
N ALA A 9 -37.72 -43.85 4.70
CA ALA A 9 -36.56 -44.37 3.99
C ALA A 9 -35.48 -43.29 3.94
N GLY A 10 -34.36 -43.55 4.61
CA GLY A 10 -33.17 -42.69 4.55
C GLY A 10 -32.47 -42.86 3.21
N LEU A 11 -32.40 -41.80 2.41
CA LEU A 11 -31.57 -41.70 1.21
C LEU A 11 -30.20 -41.17 1.60
N ALA A 12 -29.20 -42.03 1.69
CA ALA A 12 -27.81 -41.66 1.89
C ALA A 12 -27.26 -41.09 0.58
N LEU A 13 -27.09 -39.79 0.51
CA LEU A 13 -26.32 -39.11 -0.53
C LEU A 13 -24.83 -39.21 -0.20
N LEU A 14 -24.13 -40.06 -0.97
CA LEU A 14 -22.67 -40.12 -0.99
C LEU A 14 -22.14 -38.84 -1.66
N PHE A 15 -21.63 -37.91 -0.85
CA PHE A 15 -20.77 -36.85 -1.34
C PHE A 15 -19.38 -37.45 -1.59
N SER A 16 -19.06 -37.61 -2.87
CA SER A 16 -17.70 -37.87 -3.34
C SER A 16 -16.87 -36.59 -3.11
N SER A 17 -16.10 -36.58 -2.01
CA SER A 17 -15.08 -35.57 -1.77
C SER A 17 -13.90 -35.83 -2.70
N CYS A 18 -13.76 -35.06 -3.77
CA CYS A 18 -12.50 -34.93 -4.49
C CYS A 18 -11.45 -34.34 -3.54
N PHE A 19 -10.60 -35.20 -3.00
CA PHE A 19 -9.37 -34.79 -2.35
C PHE A 19 -8.44 -34.21 -3.42
N PHE A 20 -8.32 -32.88 -3.47
CA PHE A 20 -7.14 -32.25 -4.04
C PHE A 20 -5.95 -32.57 -3.12
N SER A 21 -5.09 -33.46 -3.59
CA SER A 21 -3.78 -33.68 -3.00
C SER A 21 -2.94 -32.42 -3.21
N SER A 22 -3.02 -31.47 -2.27
CA SER A 22 -2.00 -30.45 -2.14
C SER A 22 -0.74 -31.14 -1.62
N SER A 23 0.32 -31.12 -2.39
CA SER A 23 1.66 -31.44 -1.92
C SER A 23 2.04 -30.42 -0.83
N ASN A 24 1.68 -30.72 0.40
CA ASN A 24 2.21 -30.07 1.59
C ASN A 24 3.71 -30.39 1.64
N LYS A 25 4.54 -29.51 1.07
CA LYS A 25 5.87 -29.34 1.61
C LYS A 25 5.68 -28.89 3.04
N ALA A 26 6.20 -29.67 3.97
CA ALA A 26 6.15 -29.42 5.40
C ALA A 26 6.47 -27.94 5.66
N GLU A 27 5.45 -27.13 5.96
CA GLU A 27 5.66 -25.90 6.70
C GLU A 27 6.19 -26.36 8.05
N ASP A 28 7.47 -26.12 8.32
CA ASP A 28 8.07 -26.36 9.63
C ASP A 28 7.14 -25.71 10.66
N ASN A 29 6.53 -26.53 11.51
CA ASN A 29 5.78 -26.09 12.68
C ASN A 29 6.76 -25.42 13.66
N ILE A 30 7.15 -24.19 13.34
CA ILE A 30 7.91 -23.32 14.24
C ILE A 30 6.96 -23.00 15.37
N LYS A 31 7.16 -23.63 16.54
CA LYS A 31 6.45 -23.25 17.77
C LYS A 31 6.71 -21.78 18.01
N LEU A 32 5.73 -20.94 17.69
CA LEU A 32 5.71 -19.56 18.15
C LEU A 32 5.72 -19.61 19.68
N ILE A 33 6.76 -19.07 20.30
CA ILE A 33 6.79 -18.99 21.76
C ILE A 33 5.75 -17.94 22.14
N PRO A 34 4.78 -18.30 22.98
CA PRO A 34 3.73 -17.37 23.38
C PRO A 34 4.36 -16.16 24.05
N VAL A 35 3.97 -14.98 23.60
CA VAL A 35 4.21 -13.74 24.33
C VAL A 35 3.41 -13.84 25.63
N VAL A 36 4.03 -13.56 26.79
CA VAL A 36 3.32 -13.56 28.07
C VAL A 36 2.39 -12.34 28.08
N THR A 37 1.10 -12.62 28.07
CA THR A 37 0.05 -11.59 28.07
C THR A 37 -0.73 -11.64 29.37
N ASP A 38 -1.31 -10.49 29.77
CA ASP A 38 -2.27 -10.43 30.87
C ASP A 38 -3.63 -11.01 30.45
N GLU A 39 -4.62 -10.99 31.36
CA GLU A 39 -5.98 -11.49 31.13
C GLU A 39 -6.71 -10.80 29.95
N ARG A 40 -6.23 -9.64 29.51
CA ARG A 40 -6.74 -8.88 28.37
C ARG A 40 -5.96 -9.16 27.07
N GLY A 41 -4.95 -10.04 27.12
CA GLY A 41 -4.06 -10.34 26.00
C GLY A 41 -2.94 -9.32 25.80
N GLU A 42 -2.67 -8.45 26.78
CA GLU A 42 -1.61 -7.46 26.72
C GLU A 42 -0.26 -8.05 27.19
N GLU A 43 0.84 -7.65 26.55
CA GLU A 43 2.19 -8.00 27.00
C GLU A 43 2.49 -7.38 28.37
N ILE A 44 2.85 -8.21 29.36
CA ILE A 44 3.17 -7.73 30.73
C ILE A 44 4.60 -7.24 30.85
N ALA A 45 5.47 -7.57 29.88
CA ALA A 45 6.88 -7.24 29.92
C ALA A 45 7.15 -5.73 29.97
N GLU A 46 8.25 -5.33 30.64
CA GLU A 46 8.73 -3.94 30.74
C GLU A 46 9.82 -3.61 29.71
N SER A 47 10.22 -4.58 28.92
CA SER A 47 11.23 -4.44 27.86
C SER A 47 10.87 -5.27 26.64
N PHE A 48 11.12 -4.72 25.46
CA PHE A 48 10.71 -5.29 24.18
C PHE A 48 11.83 -5.15 23.16
N ILE A 49 11.93 -6.11 22.23
CA ILE A 49 12.82 -6.01 21.08
C ILE A 49 11.97 -5.95 19.82
N ARG A 50 12.10 -4.86 19.07
CA ARG A 50 11.32 -4.57 17.85
C ARG A 50 12.17 -4.85 16.61
N VAL A 51 11.70 -5.72 15.72
CA VAL A 51 12.43 -6.18 14.54
C VAL A 51 11.49 -6.32 13.35
N ASN A 52 12.01 -6.25 12.13
CA ASN A 52 11.28 -6.66 10.94
C ASN A 52 10.91 -8.15 11.05
N GLN A 53 9.64 -8.46 11.11
CA GLN A 53 9.11 -9.82 11.36
C GLN A 53 9.13 -10.72 10.12
N VAL A 54 9.34 -10.17 8.93
CA VAL A 54 9.51 -10.95 7.70
C VAL A 54 10.96 -11.40 7.58
N GLY A 55 11.90 -10.47 7.71
CA GLY A 55 13.33 -10.78 7.74
C GLY A 55 14.19 -9.91 6.83
N PHE A 56 15.41 -10.39 6.61
CA PHE A 56 16.50 -9.66 5.99
C PHE A 56 17.23 -10.50 4.95
N LYS A 57 17.70 -9.90 3.87
CA LYS A 57 18.64 -10.54 2.96
C LYS A 57 20.01 -10.71 3.65
N ARG A 58 20.81 -11.69 3.21
CA ARG A 58 22.09 -12.02 3.85
C ARG A 58 23.02 -10.81 4.04
N ASN A 59 23.15 -10.00 3.01
CA ASN A 59 24.14 -8.91 2.95
C ASN A 59 23.52 -7.51 3.08
N GLU A 60 22.29 -7.41 3.60
CA GLU A 60 21.68 -6.09 3.87
C GLU A 60 21.87 -5.68 5.33
N LEU A 61 21.64 -4.40 5.61
CA LEU A 61 21.61 -3.85 6.95
C LEU A 61 20.52 -4.53 7.79
N LYS A 62 20.86 -4.97 9.00
CA LYS A 62 19.96 -5.67 9.93
C LYS A 62 20.02 -5.01 11.29
N THR A 63 18.91 -4.38 11.69
CA THR A 63 18.83 -3.70 12.98
C THR A 63 17.54 -4.08 13.71
N ALA A 64 17.58 -3.97 15.05
CA ALA A 64 16.41 -4.02 15.90
C ALA A 64 16.49 -2.91 16.96
N VAL A 65 15.37 -2.61 17.63
CA VAL A 65 15.30 -1.63 18.70
C VAL A 65 14.90 -2.32 19.98
N VAL A 66 15.72 -2.17 21.03
CA VAL A 66 15.38 -2.54 22.41
C VAL A 66 14.66 -1.33 23.01
N LEU A 67 13.41 -1.53 23.42
CA LEU A 67 12.53 -0.54 24.05
C LEU A 67 12.32 -0.96 25.51
N SER A 68 12.73 -0.16 26.50
CA SER A 68 12.74 -0.56 27.91
C SER A 68 12.52 0.58 28.87
N LYS A 69 11.97 0.26 30.06
CA LYS A 69 11.91 1.17 31.22
C LYS A 69 13.24 1.27 31.96
N THR A 70 14.11 0.26 31.82
CA THR A 70 15.44 0.21 32.47
C THR A 70 16.54 0.23 31.42
N ASP A 71 17.73 0.72 31.81
CA ASP A 71 18.87 0.78 30.90
C ASP A 71 19.42 -0.63 30.56
N PHE A 72 19.53 -0.92 29.29
CA PHE A 72 20.12 -2.16 28.74
C PHE A 72 21.54 -1.93 28.20
N GLY A 73 22.07 -0.71 28.29
CA GLY A 73 23.42 -0.40 27.81
C GLY A 73 24.48 -1.35 28.40
N ASN A 74 25.39 -1.82 27.55
CA ASN A 74 26.44 -2.81 27.83
C ASN A 74 25.97 -4.22 28.24
N LYS A 75 24.65 -4.50 28.31
CA LYS A 75 24.15 -5.88 28.40
C LYS A 75 24.39 -6.60 27.10
N LYS A 76 24.57 -7.93 27.17
CA LYS A 76 24.66 -8.76 25.96
C LYS A 76 23.30 -9.05 25.37
N TYR A 77 23.22 -9.05 24.06
CA TYR A 77 22.13 -9.70 23.35
C TYR A 77 22.64 -10.90 22.56
N ASN A 78 21.78 -11.89 22.40
CA ASN A 78 22.03 -13.10 21.65
C ASN A 78 21.01 -13.23 20.54
N ILE A 79 21.46 -13.73 19.37
CA ILE A 79 20.54 -14.20 18.34
C ILE A 79 20.60 -15.71 18.34
N LYS A 80 19.43 -16.33 18.54
CA LYS A 80 19.27 -17.78 18.55
C LYS A 80 18.58 -18.26 17.30
N ASP A 81 19.10 -19.31 16.74
CA ASP A 81 18.42 -20.08 15.70
C ASP A 81 17.26 -20.84 16.36
N ILE A 82 16.04 -20.62 15.85
CA ILE A 82 14.81 -21.19 16.42
C ILE A 82 14.77 -22.72 16.29
N LYS A 83 15.33 -23.26 15.20
CA LYS A 83 15.30 -24.69 14.92
C LYS A 83 16.25 -25.48 15.84
N THR A 84 17.43 -24.92 16.09
CA THR A 84 18.48 -25.61 16.85
C THR A 84 18.57 -25.17 18.31
N GLY A 85 18.00 -24.03 18.66
CA GLY A 85 18.17 -23.36 19.97
C GLY A 85 19.57 -22.78 20.20
N LYS A 86 20.48 -22.90 19.25
CA LYS A 86 21.88 -22.43 19.39
C LYS A 86 21.98 -20.91 19.22
N VAL A 87 22.85 -20.30 20.04
CA VAL A 87 23.29 -18.92 19.83
C VAL A 87 24.21 -18.87 18.62
N VAL A 88 23.85 -18.07 17.63
CA VAL A 88 24.60 -17.89 16.36
C VAL A 88 25.25 -16.53 16.22
N PHE A 89 24.84 -15.57 17.03
CA PHE A 89 25.40 -14.21 17.06
C PHE A 89 25.28 -13.65 18.47
N THR A 90 26.28 -12.92 18.94
CA THR A 90 26.30 -12.25 20.26
C THR A 90 27.04 -10.94 20.14
N ASP A 91 26.49 -9.88 20.71
CA ASP A 91 27.17 -8.59 20.85
C ASP A 91 26.63 -7.83 22.07
N ASN A 92 27.22 -6.67 22.37
CA ASN A 92 26.77 -5.79 23.44
C ASN A 92 25.72 -4.80 22.89
N ILE A 93 24.73 -4.47 23.73
CA ILE A 93 23.74 -3.43 23.42
C ILE A 93 24.45 -2.07 23.56
N PRO A 94 24.40 -1.22 22.52
CA PRO A 94 24.95 0.14 22.57
C PRO A 94 24.26 1.00 23.63
N PRO A 95 24.84 2.16 24.01
CA PRO A 95 24.16 3.14 24.85
C PRO A 95 22.77 3.53 24.32
N SER A 96 21.88 3.92 25.21
CA SER A 96 20.57 4.43 24.83
C SER A 96 20.68 5.71 24.01
N ILE A 97 19.85 5.82 22.98
CA ILE A 97 19.74 7.02 22.12
C ILE A 97 18.52 7.88 22.44
N GLY A 98 17.80 7.58 23.53
CA GLY A 98 16.62 8.33 23.97
C GLY A 98 15.51 7.40 24.46
N GLY A 99 14.31 7.93 24.61
CA GLY A 99 13.11 7.22 25.04
C GLY A 99 11.96 7.35 24.05
N TRP A 100 10.95 6.50 24.22
CA TRP A 100 9.70 6.53 23.46
C TRP A 100 8.51 6.32 24.39
N GLY A 101 7.58 7.29 24.45
CA GLY A 101 6.38 7.18 25.29
C GLY A 101 6.73 6.91 26.76
N GLY A 102 6.22 5.81 27.32
CA GLY A 102 6.48 5.36 28.67
C GLY A 102 7.80 4.60 28.88
N TYR A 103 8.65 4.48 27.86
CA TYR A 103 9.93 3.76 27.88
C TYR A 103 11.10 4.74 27.82
N ASN A 104 11.87 4.81 28.88
CA ASN A 104 12.94 5.81 29.05
C ASN A 104 14.19 5.51 28.21
N PHE A 105 14.37 4.24 27.79
CA PHE A 105 15.58 3.77 27.12
C PHE A 105 15.24 3.06 25.84
N CYS A 106 15.82 3.54 24.74
CA CYS A 106 15.78 2.89 23.44
C CYS A 106 17.20 2.68 22.92
N HIS A 107 17.53 1.45 22.56
CA HIS A 107 18.83 1.08 22.03
C HIS A 107 18.67 0.48 20.65
N VAL A 108 19.48 0.92 19.69
CA VAL A 108 19.52 0.34 18.36
C VAL A 108 20.65 -0.67 18.28
N ILE A 109 20.32 -1.95 18.14
CA ILE A 109 21.29 -3.02 17.96
C ILE A 109 21.48 -3.31 16.47
N ASP A 110 22.73 -3.62 16.08
CA ASP A 110 23.10 -3.95 14.71
C ASP A 110 23.65 -5.38 14.68
N PHE A 111 23.01 -6.22 13.89
CA PHE A 111 23.44 -7.61 13.64
C PHE A 111 23.62 -7.89 12.15
N THR A 112 24.06 -6.87 11.40
CA THR A 112 24.35 -6.97 9.96
C THR A 112 25.31 -8.12 9.65
N GLY A 113 26.22 -8.44 10.60
CA GLY A 113 27.15 -9.57 10.48
C GLY A 113 26.49 -10.95 10.49
N LEU A 114 25.22 -11.11 10.82
CA LEU A 114 24.49 -12.38 10.70
C LEU A 114 24.12 -12.63 9.24
N THR A 115 24.90 -13.48 8.55
CA THR A 115 24.71 -13.78 7.10
C THR A 115 24.20 -15.19 6.82
N THR A 116 24.06 -16.01 7.86
CA THR A 116 23.59 -17.41 7.74
C THR A 116 22.08 -17.45 7.54
N ASP A 117 21.62 -18.31 6.62
CA ASP A 117 20.19 -18.55 6.42
C ASP A 117 19.55 -19.24 7.63
N GLY A 118 18.36 -18.81 7.99
CA GLY A 118 17.63 -19.42 9.08
C GLY A 118 16.45 -18.60 9.56
N THR A 119 15.84 -19.07 10.63
CA THR A 119 14.79 -18.34 11.38
C THR A 119 15.33 -18.08 12.78
N PHE A 120 15.30 -16.85 13.18
CA PHE A 120 15.99 -16.35 14.36
C PHE A 120 15.11 -15.54 15.27
N VAL A 121 15.59 -15.38 16.50
CA VAL A 121 15.04 -14.47 17.52
C VAL A 121 16.18 -13.74 18.19
N VAL A 122 15.98 -12.47 18.53
CA VAL A 122 16.90 -11.69 19.37
C VAL A 122 16.43 -11.78 20.81
N GLU A 123 17.36 -12.03 21.75
CA GLU A 123 17.09 -12.09 23.21
C GLU A 123 18.12 -11.28 23.98
N SER A 124 17.69 -10.58 25.05
CA SER A 124 18.54 -9.95 26.05
C SER A 124 17.80 -9.91 27.38
N GLY A 125 18.30 -10.64 28.39
CA GLY A 125 17.56 -10.85 29.63
C GLY A 125 16.20 -11.49 29.35
N GLU A 126 15.12 -10.86 29.83
CA GLU A 126 13.74 -11.28 29.57
C GLU A 126 13.17 -10.72 28.27
N ALA A 127 13.82 -9.72 27.67
CA ALA A 127 13.38 -9.13 26.41
C ALA A 127 13.60 -10.07 25.25
N ARG A 128 12.59 -10.25 24.42
CA ARG A 128 12.60 -11.11 23.25
C ARG A 128 11.91 -10.46 22.06
N SER A 129 12.47 -10.66 20.85
CA SER A 129 11.85 -10.20 19.62
C SER A 129 10.80 -11.20 19.09
N ASN A 130 9.99 -10.75 18.16
CA ASN A 130 9.33 -11.67 17.22
C ASN A 130 10.38 -12.44 16.40
N ASN A 131 9.98 -13.59 15.85
CA ASN A 131 10.84 -14.32 14.94
C ASN A 131 11.03 -13.54 13.64
N PHE A 132 12.22 -13.69 13.02
CA PHE A 132 12.53 -13.15 11.71
C PHE A 132 13.40 -14.14 10.93
N ARG A 133 13.43 -14.00 9.62
CA ARG A 133 14.25 -14.84 8.75
C ARG A 133 15.44 -14.07 8.21
N VAL A 134 16.53 -14.79 7.95
CA VAL A 134 17.63 -14.33 7.09
C VAL A 134 17.70 -15.28 5.90
N GLY A 135 17.76 -14.75 4.69
CA GLY A 135 17.82 -15.58 3.47
C GLY A 135 17.34 -14.83 2.24
N GLU A 136 17.01 -15.62 1.20
CA GLU A 136 16.50 -15.11 -0.07
C GLU A 136 14.97 -15.34 -0.17
N ASN A 137 14.33 -14.69 -1.13
CA ASN A 137 12.90 -14.86 -1.46
C ASN A 137 11.93 -14.68 -0.28
N LEU A 138 12.24 -13.76 0.63
CA LEU A 138 11.46 -13.55 1.86
C LEU A 138 10.11 -12.87 1.63
N TYR A 139 10.02 -12.03 0.58
CA TYR A 139 8.90 -11.10 0.38
C TYR A 139 7.85 -11.59 -0.63
N SER A 140 7.91 -12.84 -1.13
CA SER A 140 6.95 -13.35 -2.10
C SER A 140 5.50 -13.31 -1.58
N LYS A 141 5.29 -13.80 -0.35
CA LYS A 141 3.97 -13.75 0.29
C LYS A 141 3.45 -12.31 0.44
N VAL A 142 4.34 -11.34 0.68
CA VAL A 142 3.94 -9.93 0.80
C VAL A 142 3.40 -9.43 -0.53
N VAL A 143 4.15 -9.62 -1.63
CA VAL A 143 3.75 -9.18 -2.98
C VAL A 143 2.43 -9.82 -3.40
N ASP A 144 2.29 -11.13 -3.20
CA ASP A 144 1.07 -11.88 -3.50
C ASP A 144 -0.15 -11.36 -2.74
N SER A 145 0.03 -11.08 -1.44
CA SER A 145 -1.06 -10.58 -0.59
C SER A 145 -1.46 -9.16 -0.98
N LEU A 146 -0.48 -8.30 -1.28
CA LEU A 146 -0.76 -6.91 -1.69
C LEU A 146 -1.57 -6.85 -2.98
N LEU A 147 -1.30 -7.75 -3.94
CA LEU A 147 -2.09 -7.82 -5.18
C LEU A 147 -3.49 -8.38 -4.92
N LEU A 148 -3.62 -9.35 -3.99
CA LEU A 148 -4.92 -9.91 -3.63
C LEU A 148 -5.86 -8.86 -3.01
N PHE A 149 -5.33 -7.86 -2.30
CA PHE A 149 -6.13 -6.76 -1.79
C PHE A 149 -6.86 -5.98 -2.90
N PHE A 150 -6.23 -5.76 -4.04
CA PHE A 150 -6.92 -5.14 -5.18
C PHE A 150 -8.13 -5.96 -5.63
N LYS A 151 -8.05 -7.29 -5.63
CA LYS A 151 -9.20 -8.16 -5.93
C LYS A 151 -10.32 -8.03 -4.89
N VAL A 152 -9.99 -7.71 -3.63
CA VAL A 152 -11.00 -7.39 -2.60
C VAL A 152 -11.67 -6.04 -2.88
N GLN A 153 -10.95 -5.07 -3.42
CA GLN A 153 -11.49 -3.75 -3.73
C GLN A 153 -12.26 -3.68 -5.06
N ARG A 154 -12.25 -4.72 -5.87
CA ARG A 154 -12.93 -4.74 -7.18
C ARG A 154 -14.41 -4.42 -7.06
N CYS A 155 -14.92 -3.62 -7.97
CA CYS A 155 -16.30 -3.19 -8.10
C CYS A 155 -16.88 -3.65 -9.44
N GLY A 156 -18.19 -3.79 -9.55
CA GLY A 156 -18.87 -4.18 -10.78
C GLY A 156 -18.64 -5.66 -11.17
N PRO A 157 -18.75 -5.98 -12.47
CA PRO A 157 -18.61 -7.35 -12.99
C PRO A 157 -17.14 -7.73 -13.20
N THR A 158 -16.30 -7.57 -12.17
CA THR A 158 -14.84 -7.73 -12.27
C THR A 158 -14.30 -8.93 -11.50
N ASN A 159 -15.16 -9.86 -11.06
CA ASN A 159 -14.81 -11.02 -10.27
C ASN A 159 -14.08 -10.65 -8.95
N PRO A 160 -14.76 -9.96 -8.02
CA PRO A 160 -14.18 -9.55 -6.74
C PRO A 160 -13.87 -10.72 -5.83
N HIS A 161 -12.96 -10.52 -4.87
CA HIS A 161 -12.65 -11.47 -3.81
C HIS A 161 -13.29 -11.05 -2.49
N LEU A 162 -13.79 -12.00 -1.68
CA LEU A 162 -14.48 -11.83 -0.39
C LEU A 162 -15.88 -11.22 -0.44
N HIS A 163 -16.35 -10.79 -1.57
CA HIS A 163 -17.73 -10.29 -1.78
C HIS A 163 -18.21 -10.63 -3.18
N GLN A 164 -19.50 -10.42 -3.44
CA GLN A 164 -20.10 -10.71 -4.72
C GLN A 164 -19.99 -9.52 -5.68
N VAL A 165 -20.38 -9.75 -6.95
CA VAL A 165 -20.55 -8.68 -7.93
C VAL A 165 -21.49 -7.61 -7.35
N CYS A 166 -21.07 -6.35 -7.44
CA CYS A 166 -21.74 -5.22 -6.81
C CYS A 166 -21.86 -4.03 -7.77
N HIS A 167 -22.68 -3.04 -7.42
CA HIS A 167 -22.80 -1.74 -8.08
C HIS A 167 -22.93 -1.82 -9.63
N LEU A 168 -23.67 -2.79 -10.13
CA LEU A 168 -23.98 -2.92 -11.56
C LEU A 168 -24.85 -1.77 -12.08
N PHE A 169 -25.40 -0.98 -11.18
CA PHE A 169 -26.24 0.18 -11.47
C PHE A 169 -25.47 1.50 -11.35
N ASP A 170 -24.13 1.48 -11.29
CA ASP A 170 -23.29 2.68 -11.38
C ASP A 170 -23.40 3.31 -12.77
N SER A 171 -24.60 3.79 -13.08
CA SER A 171 -24.98 4.49 -14.31
C SER A 171 -25.81 5.73 -13.97
N PRO A 172 -25.25 6.63 -13.12
CA PRO A 172 -25.98 7.81 -12.65
C PRO A 172 -26.04 8.91 -13.71
N ASN A 173 -26.91 9.90 -13.45
CA ASN A 173 -26.74 11.22 -14.05
C ASN A 173 -25.53 11.92 -13.44
N VAL A 174 -24.83 12.73 -14.25
CA VAL A 174 -23.63 13.44 -13.80
C VAL A 174 -24.03 14.74 -13.11
N VAL A 175 -23.63 14.88 -11.84
CA VAL A 175 -23.79 16.14 -11.11
C VAL A 175 -22.89 17.21 -11.75
N GLY A 176 -23.49 18.35 -12.09
CA GLY A 176 -22.80 19.44 -12.79
C GLY A 176 -22.83 19.34 -14.34
N ASP A 177 -23.36 18.24 -14.91
CA ASP A 177 -23.59 18.10 -16.35
C ASP A 177 -24.91 17.35 -16.66
N PRO A 178 -26.09 17.98 -16.40
CA PRO A 178 -27.39 17.32 -16.64
C PRO A 178 -27.57 16.86 -18.09
N ALA A 179 -26.94 17.54 -19.05
CA ALA A 179 -27.01 17.20 -20.47
C ALA A 179 -26.23 15.92 -20.82
N ALA A 180 -25.43 15.37 -19.91
CA ALA A 180 -24.75 14.10 -20.10
C ALA A 180 -25.72 12.93 -20.12
N GLY A 181 -26.83 13.04 -19.39
CA GLY A 181 -27.70 11.91 -19.12
C GLY A 181 -27.02 10.88 -18.21
N LYS A 182 -27.42 9.63 -18.33
CA LYS A 182 -26.80 8.52 -17.62
C LYS A 182 -25.46 8.14 -18.22
N VAL A 183 -24.44 7.93 -17.36
CA VAL A 183 -23.09 7.53 -17.77
C VAL A 183 -22.71 6.21 -17.09
N ASP A 184 -22.08 5.30 -17.83
CA ASP A 184 -21.58 4.03 -17.28
C ASP A 184 -20.23 4.25 -16.60
N VAL A 185 -20.22 4.15 -15.28
CA VAL A 185 -19.01 4.18 -14.44
C VAL A 185 -18.90 2.92 -13.57
N THR A 186 -19.43 1.80 -14.08
CA THR A 186 -19.30 0.48 -13.44
C THR A 186 -17.85 -0.02 -13.45
N GLY A 187 -17.52 -0.94 -12.55
CA GLY A 187 -16.19 -1.56 -12.50
C GLY A 187 -15.16 -0.76 -11.71
N GLY A 188 -13.88 -1.10 -11.90
CA GLY A 188 -12.76 -0.53 -11.16
C GLY A 188 -12.67 -1.05 -9.73
N TRP A 189 -12.22 -0.19 -8.82
CA TRP A 189 -12.05 -0.48 -7.40
C TRP A 189 -12.79 0.52 -6.53
N HIS A 190 -13.30 0.05 -5.39
CA HIS A 190 -13.55 0.91 -4.23
C HIS A 190 -12.19 1.47 -3.75
N ASP A 191 -12.16 2.71 -3.32
CA ASP A 191 -10.90 3.38 -3.00
C ASP A 191 -10.29 2.89 -1.68
N ALA A 192 -11.13 2.78 -0.64
CA ALA A 192 -10.70 2.57 0.73
C ALA A 192 -11.60 1.57 1.48
N GLY A 193 -11.98 1.87 2.70
CA GLY A 193 -12.86 1.04 3.53
C GLY A 193 -14.34 1.14 3.21
N ASP A 194 -14.74 2.20 2.50
CA ASP A 194 -16.08 2.47 1.95
C ASP A 194 -16.16 2.06 0.46
N PHE A 195 -17.25 2.44 -0.23
CA PHE A 195 -17.49 2.06 -1.62
C PHE A 195 -17.36 3.22 -2.61
N THR A 196 -16.82 4.34 -2.17
CA THR A 196 -16.54 5.49 -3.03
C THR A 196 -15.44 5.17 -4.05
N LYS A 197 -15.56 5.71 -5.27
CA LYS A 197 -14.54 5.58 -6.33
C LYS A 197 -14.04 6.96 -6.75
N PHE A 198 -12.72 7.11 -6.94
CA PHE A 198 -12.10 8.37 -7.34
C PHE A 198 -11.22 8.16 -8.58
N LEU A 199 -11.31 9.08 -9.53
CA LEU A 199 -10.44 9.07 -10.71
C LEU A 199 -8.97 9.22 -10.32
N ASN A 200 -8.68 10.15 -9.40
CA ASN A 200 -7.31 10.51 -9.00
C ASN A 200 -6.54 9.30 -8.45
N THR A 201 -7.11 8.63 -7.44
CA THR A 201 -6.48 7.48 -6.79
C THR A 201 -6.51 6.23 -7.66
N THR A 202 -7.57 6.02 -8.46
CA THR A 202 -7.62 4.95 -9.46
C THR A 202 -6.52 5.13 -10.50
N ALA A 203 -6.34 6.35 -11.05
CA ALA A 203 -5.30 6.62 -12.04
C ALA A 203 -3.89 6.47 -11.47
N PHE A 204 -3.66 6.95 -10.24
CA PHE A 204 -2.39 6.75 -9.53
C PHE A 204 -2.10 5.25 -9.32
N SER A 205 -3.05 4.49 -8.78
CA SER A 205 -2.87 3.07 -8.51
C SER A 205 -2.64 2.27 -9.79
N THR A 206 -3.42 2.56 -10.84
CA THR A 206 -3.23 1.96 -12.17
C THR A 206 -1.82 2.25 -12.72
N TYR A 207 -1.39 3.52 -12.63
CA TYR A 207 -0.04 3.90 -13.07
C TYR A 207 1.03 3.16 -12.30
N MET A 208 0.90 3.05 -10.98
CA MET A 208 1.89 2.36 -10.13
C MET A 208 1.98 0.85 -10.42
N LEU A 209 0.85 0.18 -10.70
CA LEU A 209 0.85 -1.24 -11.13
C LEU A 209 1.59 -1.40 -12.46
N LEU A 210 1.28 -0.56 -13.45
CA LEU A 210 1.94 -0.54 -14.75
C LEU A 210 3.43 -0.22 -14.63
N PHE A 211 3.77 0.75 -13.78
CA PHE A 211 5.15 1.16 -13.54
C PHE A 211 5.96 0.07 -12.82
N ALA A 212 5.39 -0.63 -11.87
CA ALA A 212 6.05 -1.77 -11.22
C ALA A 212 6.41 -2.86 -12.24
N TYR A 213 5.50 -3.15 -13.18
CA TYR A 213 5.77 -4.07 -14.28
C TYR A 213 6.86 -3.53 -15.22
N GLU A 214 6.77 -2.28 -15.68
CA GLU A 214 7.76 -1.70 -16.61
C GLU A 214 9.15 -1.58 -15.96
N PHE A 215 9.19 -1.25 -14.66
CA PHE A 215 10.45 -1.08 -13.91
C PHE A 215 11.25 -2.38 -13.81
N ASN A 216 10.60 -3.49 -13.47
CA ASN A 216 11.24 -4.80 -13.40
C ASN A 216 10.23 -5.95 -13.57
N PRO A 217 9.91 -6.35 -14.82
CA PRO A 217 8.94 -7.41 -15.09
C PRO A 217 9.23 -8.70 -14.32
N LYS A 218 10.50 -9.12 -14.25
CA LYS A 218 10.92 -10.38 -13.60
C LYS A 218 10.52 -10.50 -12.13
N LYS A 219 10.19 -9.38 -11.48
CA LYS A 219 9.78 -9.34 -10.08
C LYS A 219 8.27 -9.50 -9.90
N VAL A 220 7.47 -9.28 -10.95
CA VAL A 220 6.01 -9.21 -10.87
C VAL A 220 5.28 -9.91 -12.03
N GLU A 221 6.00 -10.63 -12.91
CA GLU A 221 5.41 -11.32 -14.07
C GLU A 221 4.84 -12.72 -13.74
N PHE A 222 4.52 -12.99 -12.47
CA PHE A 222 3.83 -14.21 -12.11
C PHE A 222 2.40 -14.21 -12.67
N ASP A 223 1.99 -15.37 -13.17
CA ASP A 223 0.70 -15.65 -13.79
C ASP A 223 0.16 -16.90 -13.08
N LYS A 224 -0.73 -16.70 -12.10
CA LYS A 224 -1.24 -17.78 -11.25
C LYS A 224 -2.39 -18.55 -11.87
N ASN A 225 -3.14 -17.91 -12.75
CA ASN A 225 -4.27 -18.52 -13.45
C ASN A 225 -3.82 -19.23 -14.75
N GLY A 226 -2.60 -18.96 -15.24
CA GLY A 226 -2.00 -19.61 -16.41
C GLY A 226 -2.58 -19.14 -17.75
N ASP A 227 -3.15 -17.93 -17.83
CA ASP A 227 -3.77 -17.43 -19.06
C ASP A 227 -2.79 -16.66 -19.97
N GLY A 228 -1.52 -16.52 -19.57
CA GLY A 228 -0.46 -15.86 -20.32
C GLY A 228 -0.33 -14.36 -20.02
N ALA A 229 -1.17 -13.81 -19.15
CA ALA A 229 -1.08 -12.43 -18.68
C ALA A 229 -0.53 -12.38 -17.24
N PRO A 230 0.46 -11.54 -16.93
CA PRO A 230 0.86 -11.31 -15.54
C PRO A 230 -0.31 -10.80 -14.68
N ASP A 231 -0.52 -11.41 -13.50
CA ASP A 231 -1.61 -11.03 -12.57
C ASP A 231 -1.66 -9.51 -12.30
N ILE A 232 -0.49 -8.84 -12.23
CA ILE A 232 -0.41 -7.39 -12.04
C ILE A 232 -0.97 -6.59 -13.23
N LEU A 233 -0.82 -7.09 -14.46
CA LEU A 233 -1.38 -6.45 -15.66
C LEU A 233 -2.88 -6.71 -15.80
N GLU A 234 -3.35 -7.89 -15.39
CA GLU A 234 -4.79 -8.14 -15.27
C GLU A 234 -5.44 -7.15 -14.30
N GLU A 235 -4.78 -6.92 -13.15
CA GLU A 235 -5.29 -5.96 -12.17
C GLU A 235 -5.22 -4.52 -12.69
N ALA A 236 -4.14 -4.13 -13.35
CA ALA A 236 -4.02 -2.82 -14.00
C ALA A 236 -5.10 -2.61 -15.08
N ARG A 237 -5.54 -3.69 -15.77
CA ARG A 237 -6.63 -3.64 -16.76
C ARG A 237 -7.95 -3.20 -16.11
N VAL A 238 -8.25 -3.66 -14.91
CA VAL A 238 -9.46 -3.25 -14.16
C VAL A 238 -9.49 -1.72 -13.95
N GLY A 239 -8.35 -1.13 -13.57
CA GLY A 239 -8.23 0.32 -13.44
C GLY A 239 -8.33 1.07 -14.78
N LEU A 240 -7.64 0.57 -15.83
CA LEU A 240 -7.70 1.17 -17.16
C LEU A 240 -9.13 1.18 -17.74
N ASP A 241 -9.88 0.10 -17.54
CA ASP A 241 -11.26 0.00 -18.02
C ASP A 241 -12.18 0.99 -17.30
N LEU A 242 -12.01 1.20 -15.98
CA LEU A 242 -12.76 2.24 -15.27
C LEU A 242 -12.37 3.65 -15.74
N LEU A 243 -11.07 3.94 -15.91
CA LEU A 243 -10.61 5.24 -16.39
C LEU A 243 -11.19 5.58 -17.77
N LEU A 244 -11.30 4.59 -18.67
CA LEU A 244 -11.95 4.78 -19.97
C LEU A 244 -13.44 5.14 -19.82
N ARG A 245 -14.17 4.53 -18.88
CA ARG A 245 -15.58 4.83 -18.62
C ARG A 245 -15.76 6.19 -17.94
N MET A 246 -14.83 6.57 -17.04
CA MET A 246 -14.84 7.89 -16.41
C MET A 246 -14.65 9.03 -17.41
N ASN A 247 -14.09 8.78 -18.60
CA ASN A 247 -14.13 9.72 -19.72
C ASN A 247 -15.48 9.56 -20.47
N TYR A 248 -16.54 10.07 -19.88
CA TYR A 248 -17.92 9.86 -20.32
C TYR A 248 -18.32 10.61 -21.61
N LYS A 249 -17.58 11.66 -21.96
CA LYS A 249 -17.68 12.42 -23.23
C LYS A 249 -16.31 12.96 -23.61
N PRO A 250 -16.05 13.31 -24.86
CA PRO A 250 -14.81 13.98 -25.26
C PRO A 250 -14.55 15.23 -24.39
N GLY A 251 -13.38 15.26 -23.72
CA GLY A 251 -13.00 16.36 -22.84
C GLY A 251 -13.74 16.47 -21.51
N LYS A 252 -14.45 15.43 -21.08
CA LYS A 252 -15.23 15.41 -19.82
C LYS A 252 -14.87 14.20 -18.98
N LEU A 253 -14.62 14.41 -17.69
CA LEU A 253 -14.29 13.36 -16.74
C LEU A 253 -15.31 13.30 -15.59
N VAL A 254 -15.71 12.09 -15.21
CA VAL A 254 -16.22 11.80 -13.87
C VAL A 254 -15.00 11.68 -12.95
N ILE A 255 -14.97 12.44 -11.87
CA ILE A 255 -13.84 12.46 -10.94
C ILE A 255 -14.12 11.70 -9.64
N GLN A 256 -15.38 11.49 -9.33
CA GLN A 256 -15.84 10.76 -8.15
C GLN A 256 -17.19 10.10 -8.41
N VAL A 257 -17.37 8.88 -7.90
CA VAL A 257 -18.66 8.18 -7.83
C VAL A 257 -18.99 7.95 -6.37
N GLN A 258 -20.20 8.31 -5.97
CA GLN A 258 -20.71 8.34 -4.61
C GLN A 258 -20.25 9.57 -3.81
N ASP A 259 -21.04 9.93 -2.81
CA ASP A 259 -20.82 11.06 -1.91
C ASP A 259 -20.66 10.60 -0.45
N ARG A 260 -20.62 11.56 0.50
CA ARG A 260 -20.42 11.27 1.93
C ARG A 260 -21.51 10.44 2.58
N ARG A 261 -22.64 10.20 1.94
CA ARG A 261 -23.69 9.30 2.44
C ARG A 261 -23.16 7.87 2.60
N ASP A 262 -22.19 7.47 1.78
CA ASP A 262 -21.55 6.16 1.87
C ASP A 262 -20.93 5.89 3.24
N GLN A 263 -20.40 6.93 3.88
CA GLN A 263 -19.77 6.87 5.18
C GLN A 263 -20.77 6.87 6.35
N THR A 264 -22.03 7.27 6.10
CA THR A 264 -23.04 7.48 7.15
C THR A 264 -24.21 6.52 7.10
N VAL A 265 -24.42 5.80 6.01
CA VAL A 265 -25.57 4.89 5.80
C VAL A 265 -25.48 3.60 6.61
N GLY A 266 -24.35 3.35 7.27
CA GLY A 266 -24.05 2.11 8.01
C GLY A 266 -23.24 1.10 7.20
N TRP A 267 -22.58 0.21 7.93
CA TRP A 267 -21.70 -0.79 7.34
C TRP A 267 -22.52 -1.92 6.72
N ARG A 268 -22.12 -2.35 5.53
CA ARG A 268 -22.80 -3.37 4.72
C ARG A 268 -21.81 -4.02 3.75
N MET A 269 -22.16 -5.15 3.16
CA MET A 269 -21.40 -5.70 2.04
C MET A 269 -21.74 -4.94 0.75
N PRO A 270 -20.82 -4.82 -0.22
CA PRO A 270 -21.04 -4.00 -1.43
C PRO A 270 -22.22 -4.48 -2.27
N GLU A 271 -22.47 -5.80 -2.35
CA GLU A 271 -23.63 -6.36 -3.05
C GLU A 271 -24.97 -6.05 -2.35
N ASN A 272 -24.92 -5.69 -1.06
CA ASN A 272 -26.06 -5.32 -0.24
C ASN A 272 -26.17 -3.80 -0.04
N ASP A 273 -25.43 -3.01 -0.84
CA ASP A 273 -25.47 -1.57 -0.73
C ASP A 273 -26.88 -1.02 -0.95
N THR A 274 -27.42 -0.34 0.08
CA THR A 274 -28.74 0.29 0.03
C THR A 274 -28.77 1.52 -0.86
N LEU A 275 -27.62 2.13 -1.12
CA LEU A 275 -27.45 3.28 -2.03
C LEU A 275 -27.23 2.88 -3.49
N ARG A 276 -27.21 1.60 -3.82
CA ARG A 276 -26.84 1.07 -5.15
C ARG A 276 -27.58 1.68 -6.35
N PHE A 277 -28.74 2.25 -6.15
CA PHE A 277 -29.52 2.93 -7.20
C PHE A 277 -29.39 4.47 -7.16
N ASP A 278 -28.70 5.00 -6.15
CA ASP A 278 -28.53 6.44 -5.90
C ASP A 278 -27.06 6.74 -5.55
N ARG A 279 -26.19 6.46 -6.51
CA ARG A 279 -24.75 6.73 -6.40
C ARG A 279 -24.39 7.82 -7.41
N PRO A 280 -24.32 9.12 -6.99
CA PRO A 280 -24.07 10.21 -7.90
C PRO A 280 -22.64 10.15 -8.47
N ALA A 281 -22.51 10.56 -9.74
CA ALA A 281 -21.21 10.82 -10.36
C ALA A 281 -20.97 12.34 -10.43
N PHE A 282 -19.77 12.77 -10.09
CA PHE A 282 -19.38 14.18 -10.10
C PHE A 282 -18.41 14.44 -11.24
N ALA A 283 -18.74 15.45 -12.06
CA ALA A 283 -17.82 15.91 -13.11
C ALA A 283 -16.78 16.87 -12.54
N GLY A 284 -15.58 16.84 -13.11
CA GLY A 284 -14.52 17.78 -12.76
C GLY A 284 -13.37 17.74 -13.74
N MET A 285 -12.48 18.71 -13.66
CA MET A 285 -11.29 18.83 -14.51
C MET A 285 -10.26 19.70 -13.82
N GLY A 286 -8.99 19.29 -13.89
CA GLY A 286 -7.84 20.06 -13.47
C GLY A 286 -6.56 19.52 -14.12
N LYS A 287 -5.52 20.32 -14.19
CA LYS A 287 -4.21 19.89 -14.73
C LYS A 287 -3.62 18.72 -13.93
N ASN A 288 -3.90 18.66 -12.63
CA ASN A 288 -3.55 17.55 -11.75
C ASN A 288 -4.16 16.22 -12.24
N LEU A 289 -5.46 16.22 -12.53
CA LEU A 289 -6.17 15.02 -13.02
C LEU A 289 -5.78 14.67 -14.45
N ILE A 290 -5.65 15.68 -15.33
CA ILE A 290 -5.18 15.48 -16.70
C ILE A 290 -3.84 14.76 -16.69
N GLY A 291 -2.92 15.19 -15.81
CA GLY A 291 -1.57 14.62 -15.71
C GLY A 291 -1.59 13.14 -15.37
N ILE A 292 -2.22 12.76 -14.26
CA ILE A 292 -2.19 11.37 -13.79
C ILE A 292 -3.06 10.43 -14.63
N TYR A 293 -4.23 10.91 -15.11
CA TYR A 293 -5.08 10.17 -16.03
C TYR A 293 -4.33 9.83 -17.33
N THR A 294 -3.72 10.86 -17.93
CA THR A 294 -2.95 10.70 -19.17
C THR A 294 -1.76 9.77 -18.98
N ALA A 295 -1.03 9.91 -17.85
CA ALA A 295 0.10 9.05 -17.54
C ALA A 295 -0.30 7.57 -17.51
N ALA A 296 -1.38 7.24 -16.81
CA ALA A 296 -1.87 5.86 -16.69
C ALA A 296 -2.28 5.28 -18.07
N LEU A 297 -3.06 6.02 -18.85
CA LEU A 297 -3.54 5.53 -20.14
C LEU A 297 -2.42 5.45 -21.19
N ALA A 298 -1.52 6.43 -21.27
CA ALA A 298 -0.42 6.42 -22.22
C ALA A 298 0.58 5.28 -21.93
N MET A 299 0.90 5.03 -20.66
CA MET A 299 1.71 3.87 -20.27
C MET A 299 0.98 2.56 -20.57
N GLY A 300 -0.30 2.44 -20.23
CA GLY A 300 -1.14 1.30 -20.55
C GLY A 300 -1.14 1.01 -22.07
N SER A 301 -1.32 2.04 -22.90
CA SER A 301 -1.25 1.91 -24.35
C SER A 301 0.05 1.28 -24.83
N ARG A 302 1.20 1.76 -24.34
CA ARG A 302 2.52 1.20 -24.70
C ARG A 302 2.69 -0.26 -24.27
N ILE A 303 2.25 -0.59 -23.04
CA ILE A 303 2.38 -1.95 -22.50
C ILE A 303 1.50 -2.91 -23.27
N TRP A 304 0.21 -2.59 -23.52
CA TRP A 304 -0.69 -3.47 -24.27
C TRP A 304 -0.24 -3.71 -25.70
N LYS A 305 0.24 -2.65 -26.37
CA LYS A 305 0.82 -2.77 -27.71
C LYS A 305 2.04 -3.72 -27.74
N ASN A 306 2.97 -3.53 -26.79
CA ASN A 306 4.26 -4.21 -26.84
C ASN A 306 4.22 -5.63 -26.24
N ARG A 307 3.42 -5.85 -25.18
CA ARG A 307 3.38 -7.13 -24.46
C ARG A 307 2.36 -8.10 -25.05
N PHE A 308 1.20 -7.58 -25.48
CA PHE A 308 0.09 -8.39 -25.94
C PHE A 308 -0.20 -8.25 -27.45
N SER A 309 0.46 -7.32 -28.14
CA SER A 309 0.15 -6.96 -29.54
C SER A 309 -1.31 -6.52 -29.72
N ASP A 310 -1.97 -6.09 -28.63
CA ASP A 310 -3.36 -5.61 -28.63
C ASP A 310 -3.42 -4.15 -29.10
N THR A 311 -3.44 -3.99 -30.43
CA THR A 311 -3.46 -2.66 -31.06
C THR A 311 -4.79 -1.94 -30.89
N GLU A 312 -5.90 -2.68 -30.76
CA GLU A 312 -7.23 -2.10 -30.56
C GLU A 312 -7.32 -1.42 -29.21
N PHE A 313 -7.04 -2.16 -28.15
CA PHE A 313 -7.06 -1.58 -26.79
C PHE A 313 -6.02 -0.51 -26.60
N SER A 314 -4.81 -0.71 -27.11
CA SER A 314 -3.74 0.31 -27.11
C SER A 314 -4.20 1.61 -27.76
N THR A 315 -4.85 1.54 -28.92
CA THR A 315 -5.36 2.73 -29.63
C THR A 315 -6.48 3.41 -28.84
N LYS A 316 -7.40 2.64 -28.26
CA LYS A 316 -8.47 3.17 -27.40
C LYS A 316 -7.91 3.96 -26.22
N LEU A 317 -6.91 3.42 -25.52
CA LEU A 317 -6.23 4.10 -24.40
C LEU A 317 -5.54 5.39 -24.86
N LEU A 318 -4.78 5.34 -25.95
CA LEU A 318 -4.04 6.50 -26.44
C LEU A 318 -4.98 7.61 -26.93
N ASN A 319 -6.08 7.27 -27.58
CA ASN A 319 -7.08 8.25 -28.01
C ASN A 319 -7.74 8.95 -26.82
N ALA A 320 -8.11 8.21 -25.76
CA ALA A 320 -8.65 8.80 -24.55
C ALA A 320 -7.62 9.70 -23.85
N ALA A 321 -6.35 9.26 -23.76
CA ALA A 321 -5.26 10.08 -23.25
C ALA A 321 -5.09 11.38 -24.04
N ASN A 322 -5.03 11.32 -25.37
CA ASN A 322 -4.90 12.48 -26.24
C ASN A 322 -6.04 13.50 -26.05
N ASN A 323 -7.29 13.03 -25.99
CA ASN A 323 -8.47 13.86 -25.86
C ASN A 323 -8.45 14.69 -24.56
N ILE A 324 -8.04 14.06 -23.46
CA ILE A 324 -7.93 14.74 -22.15
C ILE A 324 -6.68 15.61 -22.09
N PHE A 325 -5.54 15.10 -22.56
CA PHE A 325 -4.28 15.85 -22.56
C PHE A 325 -4.33 17.14 -23.38
N ALA A 326 -5.13 17.20 -24.42
CA ALA A 326 -5.32 18.41 -25.22
C ALA A 326 -5.83 19.60 -24.39
N LEU A 327 -6.56 19.33 -23.29
CA LEU A 327 -7.16 20.37 -22.44
C LEU A 327 -6.17 20.99 -21.43
N ARG A 328 -4.96 20.46 -21.27
CA ARG A 328 -4.00 20.89 -20.25
C ARG A 328 -3.60 22.37 -20.26
N LYS A 329 -3.77 23.04 -21.40
CA LYS A 329 -3.47 24.48 -21.54
C LYS A 329 -4.60 25.38 -21.06
N THR A 330 -5.83 24.89 -21.07
CA THR A 330 -7.04 25.66 -20.76
C THR A 330 -7.73 25.24 -19.46
N ALA A 331 -7.42 24.04 -18.96
CA ALA A 331 -7.96 23.54 -17.69
C ALA A 331 -7.45 24.36 -16.50
N PRO A 332 -8.22 24.47 -15.42
CA PRO A 332 -7.74 25.02 -14.15
C PRO A 332 -6.55 24.20 -13.62
N ASP A 333 -5.74 24.82 -12.77
CA ASP A 333 -4.55 24.15 -12.19
C ASP A 333 -4.94 22.92 -11.38
N LEU A 334 -5.96 23.06 -10.54
CA LEU A 334 -6.49 21.97 -9.72
C LEU A 334 -7.97 21.76 -10.01
N ASP A 335 -8.42 20.53 -9.89
CA ASP A 335 -9.83 20.20 -9.93
C ASP A 335 -10.55 20.77 -8.70
N GLN A 336 -11.81 21.10 -8.90
CA GLN A 336 -12.69 21.55 -7.82
C GLN A 336 -13.70 20.42 -7.52
N ASN A 337 -13.26 19.44 -6.71
CA ASN A 337 -14.15 18.41 -6.25
C ASN A 337 -15.14 19.00 -5.21
N PRO A 338 -16.45 19.05 -5.52
CA PRO A 338 -17.43 19.65 -4.62
C PRO A 338 -17.59 18.92 -3.29
N ILE A 339 -17.15 17.66 -3.21
CA ILE A 339 -17.19 16.86 -1.98
C ILE A 339 -15.94 17.11 -1.10
N GLY A 340 -14.86 17.62 -1.68
CA GLY A 340 -13.64 18.01 -0.97
C GLY A 340 -12.79 16.85 -0.49
N LEU A 341 -12.89 15.65 -1.12
CA LEU A 341 -12.08 14.49 -0.82
C LEU A 341 -10.94 14.38 -1.85
N TYR A 342 -9.77 13.91 -1.42
CA TYR A 342 -8.57 13.70 -2.25
C TYR A 342 -8.17 14.90 -3.12
N GLN A 343 -8.12 16.09 -2.50
CA GLN A 343 -7.69 17.30 -3.18
C GLN A 343 -6.16 17.38 -3.26
N ASP A 344 -5.64 17.64 -4.46
CA ASP A 344 -4.23 17.94 -4.69
C ASP A 344 -3.91 19.38 -4.26
N SER A 345 -2.66 19.63 -3.89
CA SER A 345 -2.13 20.98 -3.61
C SER A 345 -1.33 21.56 -4.78
N LYS A 346 -0.85 20.70 -5.69
CA LYS A 346 -0.01 21.05 -6.85
C LYS A 346 -0.35 20.12 -8.02
N TYR A 347 -0.06 20.55 -9.23
CA TYR A 347 -0.31 19.77 -10.45
C TYR A 347 0.96 19.47 -11.26
N GLU A 348 2.04 20.20 -11.03
CA GLU A 348 3.21 20.21 -11.92
C GLU A 348 3.84 18.82 -12.08
N GLY A 349 4.03 18.09 -10.98
CA GLY A 349 4.61 16.75 -11.01
C GLY A 349 3.75 15.74 -11.76
N LYS A 350 2.43 15.76 -11.54
CA LYS A 350 1.49 14.91 -12.26
C LYS A 350 1.44 15.23 -13.75
N LEU A 351 1.37 16.53 -14.09
CA LEU A 351 1.32 16.93 -15.49
C LEU A 351 2.67 16.70 -16.21
N ALA A 352 3.80 16.83 -15.50
CA ALA A 352 5.12 16.46 -16.01
C ALA A 352 5.17 14.98 -16.37
N LEU A 353 4.65 14.11 -15.48
CA LEU A 353 4.57 12.68 -15.72
C LEU A 353 3.68 12.36 -16.92
N GLY A 354 2.48 12.95 -17.00
CA GLY A 354 1.57 12.79 -18.13
C GLY A 354 2.20 13.24 -19.46
N SER A 355 2.88 14.38 -19.46
CA SER A 355 3.60 14.90 -20.64
C SER A 355 4.71 13.95 -21.11
N LEU A 356 5.47 13.38 -20.17
CA LEU A 356 6.49 12.38 -20.50
C LEU A 356 5.89 11.12 -21.11
N GLU A 357 4.83 10.56 -20.49
CA GLU A 357 4.21 9.32 -21.00
C GLU A 357 3.59 9.54 -22.38
N MET A 358 3.05 10.73 -22.64
CA MET A 358 2.60 11.12 -23.99
C MET A 358 3.76 11.21 -24.97
N TYR A 359 4.92 11.75 -24.58
CA TYR A 359 6.12 11.69 -25.41
C TYR A 359 6.52 10.24 -25.73
N LEU A 360 6.56 9.37 -24.72
CA LEU A 360 6.93 7.97 -24.90
C LEU A 360 5.95 7.19 -25.79
N ALA A 361 4.66 7.55 -25.80
CA ALA A 361 3.64 6.92 -26.62
C ALA A 361 3.58 7.47 -28.04
N THR A 362 3.95 8.74 -28.28
CA THR A 362 3.75 9.44 -29.57
C THR A 362 5.03 9.89 -30.27
N ASN A 363 6.15 9.86 -29.56
CA ASN A 363 7.44 10.42 -29.99
C ASN A 363 7.40 11.95 -30.34
N ASN A 364 6.43 12.70 -29.79
CA ASN A 364 6.35 14.15 -30.01
C ASN A 364 7.28 14.90 -29.03
N GLY A 365 8.39 15.47 -29.55
CA GLY A 365 9.41 16.16 -28.77
C GLY A 365 8.89 17.38 -27.98
N GLN A 366 7.78 18.01 -28.38
CA GLN A 366 7.19 19.10 -27.64
C GLN A 366 6.70 18.64 -26.24
N TYR A 367 6.19 17.42 -26.14
CA TYR A 367 5.74 16.85 -24.87
C TYR A 367 6.90 16.56 -23.93
N LEU A 368 8.08 16.16 -24.47
CA LEU A 368 9.29 16.02 -23.66
C LEU A 368 9.78 17.38 -23.12
N SER A 369 9.80 18.41 -23.96
CA SER A 369 10.18 19.76 -23.53
C SER A 369 9.24 20.29 -22.45
N GLU A 370 7.93 20.05 -22.59
CA GLU A 370 6.91 20.41 -21.61
C GLU A 370 7.12 19.63 -20.30
N ALA A 371 7.37 18.31 -20.37
CA ALA A 371 7.64 17.47 -19.21
C ALA A 371 8.84 17.98 -18.39
N ILE A 372 9.95 18.29 -19.05
CA ILE A 372 11.16 18.83 -18.39
C ILE A 372 10.86 20.18 -17.72
N SER A 373 10.15 21.08 -18.41
CA SER A 373 9.79 22.39 -17.85
C SER A 373 8.91 22.30 -16.62
N LEU A 374 7.90 21.40 -16.66
CA LEU A 374 6.99 21.17 -15.53
C LEU A 374 7.70 20.48 -14.36
N ALA A 375 8.58 19.51 -14.63
CA ALA A 375 9.35 18.83 -13.59
C ALA A 375 10.28 19.79 -12.83
N LYS A 376 10.89 20.77 -13.52
CA LYS A 376 11.65 21.85 -12.87
C LYS A 376 10.78 22.70 -11.94
N LYS A 377 9.55 23.04 -12.37
CA LYS A 377 8.60 23.80 -11.55
C LYS A 377 8.07 23.01 -10.36
N ALA A 378 7.94 21.69 -10.51
CA ALA A 378 7.51 20.80 -9.44
C ALA A 378 8.45 20.83 -8.24
N ASP A 379 9.78 20.97 -8.48
CA ASP A 379 10.83 21.02 -7.47
C ASP A 379 10.85 19.80 -6.52
N SER A 380 11.77 19.78 -5.57
CA SER A 380 11.80 18.80 -4.49
C SER A 380 10.59 18.96 -3.59
N ASP A 381 9.87 17.87 -3.30
CA ASP A 381 8.65 17.89 -2.50
C ASP A 381 8.88 17.49 -1.03
N TYR A 382 10.00 16.83 -0.72
CA TYR A 382 10.33 16.33 0.63
C TYR A 382 9.21 15.47 1.25
N TRP A 383 8.43 14.84 0.40
CA TRP A 383 7.22 14.15 0.75
C TRP A 383 6.90 13.01 -0.22
N TRP A 384 5.87 12.23 0.08
CA TRP A 384 5.21 11.32 -0.82
C TRP A 384 3.75 11.11 -0.44
N SER A 385 2.89 11.21 -1.42
CA SER A 385 1.51 10.77 -1.34
C SER A 385 0.97 10.54 -2.76
N TRP A 386 -0.25 10.10 -2.89
CA TRP A 386 -0.95 10.06 -4.18
C TRP A 386 -1.03 11.45 -4.87
N GLY A 387 -1.02 12.52 -4.10
CA GLY A 387 -1.03 13.91 -4.58
C GLY A 387 0.35 14.49 -4.88
N ASN A 388 1.39 13.99 -4.21
CA ASN A 388 2.77 14.47 -4.33
C ASN A 388 3.64 13.37 -4.92
N ILE A 389 3.77 13.35 -6.24
CA ILE A 389 4.53 12.36 -7.00
C ILE A 389 5.66 12.98 -7.84
N ASN A 390 6.16 14.16 -7.43
CA ASN A 390 7.21 14.87 -8.17
C ASN A 390 8.45 14.00 -8.37
N SER A 391 8.86 13.27 -7.32
CA SER A 391 10.00 12.35 -7.37
C SER A 391 9.86 11.26 -8.44
N LEU A 392 8.65 10.77 -8.70
CA LEU A 392 8.39 9.79 -9.76
C LEU A 392 8.56 10.43 -11.14
N ALA A 393 8.04 11.65 -11.33
CA ALA A 393 8.26 12.42 -12.55
C ALA A 393 9.75 12.72 -12.76
N HIS A 394 10.46 13.17 -11.71
CA HIS A 394 11.90 13.44 -11.77
C HIS A 394 12.69 12.19 -12.17
N TYR A 395 12.41 11.04 -11.54
CA TYR A 395 13.06 9.77 -11.91
C TYR A 395 12.86 9.43 -13.39
N ARG A 396 11.62 9.50 -13.86
CA ARG A 396 11.28 9.14 -15.24
C ARG A 396 11.93 10.08 -16.25
N ILE A 397 11.96 11.40 -15.96
CA ILE A 397 12.52 12.45 -16.83
C ILE A 397 14.05 12.52 -16.75
N ALA A 398 14.68 12.00 -15.69
CA ALA A 398 16.14 12.02 -15.50
C ALA A 398 16.94 11.38 -16.64
N LYS A 399 16.32 10.47 -17.40
CA LYS A 399 16.91 9.88 -18.62
C LYS A 399 17.13 10.90 -19.75
N TYR A 400 16.40 12.02 -19.69
CA TYR A 400 16.41 13.09 -20.71
C TYR A 400 16.98 14.41 -20.17
N SER A 401 16.98 14.60 -18.86
CA SER A 401 17.52 15.80 -18.19
C SER A 401 18.19 15.42 -16.88
N ASN A 402 19.51 15.44 -16.86
CA ASN A 402 20.32 15.00 -15.72
C ASN A 402 20.05 15.80 -14.42
N GLU A 403 19.61 17.04 -14.55
CA GLU A 403 19.24 17.94 -13.45
C GLU A 403 18.16 17.31 -12.53
N MET A 404 17.29 16.48 -13.07
CA MET A 404 16.22 15.83 -12.31
C MET A 404 16.72 14.95 -11.17
N LYS A 405 17.95 14.45 -11.26
CA LYS A 405 18.60 13.64 -10.20
C LYS A 405 18.76 14.43 -8.91
N GLN A 406 19.03 15.73 -9.01
CA GLN A 406 19.26 16.59 -7.85
C GLN A 406 18.00 16.72 -6.99
N TYR A 407 16.80 16.78 -7.59
CA TYR A 407 15.56 16.86 -6.84
C TYR A 407 15.30 15.60 -6.01
N LEU A 408 15.61 14.40 -6.56
CA LEU A 408 15.55 13.14 -5.82
C LEU A 408 16.59 13.11 -4.69
N GLU A 409 17.80 13.57 -4.97
CA GLU A 409 18.88 13.58 -3.99
C GLU A 409 18.57 14.53 -2.81
N ASN A 410 18.01 15.71 -3.08
CA ASN A 410 17.56 16.66 -2.06
C ASN A 410 16.55 16.02 -1.10
N ASN A 411 15.53 15.35 -1.64
CA ASN A 411 14.54 14.62 -0.85
C ASN A 411 15.21 13.55 0.02
N LEU A 412 16.07 12.71 -0.58
CA LEU A 412 16.71 11.60 0.11
C LEU A 412 17.72 12.04 1.17
N ALA A 413 18.43 13.14 0.94
CA ALA A 413 19.30 13.74 1.96
C ALA A 413 18.49 14.15 3.20
N ALA A 414 17.37 14.83 3.01
CA ALA A 414 16.48 15.22 4.10
C ALA A 414 15.89 14.01 4.84
N PHE A 415 15.42 13.00 4.12
CA PHE A 415 14.90 11.75 4.71
C PHE A 415 15.97 10.97 5.46
N ASN A 416 17.20 10.93 4.95
CA ASN A 416 18.31 10.27 5.61
C ASN A 416 18.74 11.02 6.90
N ASP A 417 18.68 12.34 6.90
CA ASP A 417 18.97 13.15 8.08
C ASP A 417 17.87 12.99 9.15
N SER A 418 16.59 12.92 8.74
CA SER A 418 15.49 12.59 9.63
C SER A 418 15.68 11.18 10.24
N ARG A 419 15.92 10.19 9.39
CA ARG A 419 16.14 8.80 9.81
C ARG A 419 17.24 8.64 10.88
N LYS A 420 18.32 9.39 10.75
CA LYS A 420 19.45 9.32 11.70
C LYS A 420 19.11 9.91 13.08
N LYS A 421 18.12 10.81 13.15
CA LYS A 421 17.71 11.49 14.38
C LYS A 421 16.59 10.75 15.12
N ASN A 422 15.89 9.85 14.43
CA ASN A 422 14.72 9.14 14.95
C ASN A 422 15.07 7.70 15.39
N ILE A 423 14.51 7.26 16.50
CA ILE A 423 14.83 5.98 17.15
C ILE A 423 14.56 4.78 16.24
N PHE A 424 13.41 4.77 15.59
CA PHE A 424 13.02 3.67 14.72
C PHE A 424 13.42 3.91 13.24
N GLY A 425 14.06 5.06 12.98
CA GLY A 425 14.58 5.40 11.66
C GLY A 425 13.53 5.98 10.71
N GLU A 426 12.58 6.73 11.24
CA GLU A 426 11.55 7.41 10.49
C GLU A 426 12.15 8.47 9.55
N GLY A 427 11.83 8.38 8.25
CA GLY A 427 12.38 9.27 7.24
C GLY A 427 11.77 10.66 7.23
N THR A 428 10.61 10.85 7.87
CA THR A 428 9.91 12.14 7.99
C THR A 428 8.96 12.13 9.18
N ALA A 429 8.31 13.26 9.46
CA ALA A 429 7.28 13.37 10.49
C ALA A 429 6.05 12.49 10.15
N PHE A 430 5.31 12.13 11.18
CA PHE A 430 4.06 11.38 11.05
C PHE A 430 2.94 12.26 10.49
N THR A 431 2.01 11.62 9.81
CA THR A 431 0.83 12.26 9.21
C THR A 431 -0.32 11.26 9.10
N TRP A 432 -1.46 11.67 8.57
CA TRP A 432 -2.43 10.71 8.08
C TRP A 432 -1.84 9.95 6.88
N GLY A 433 -1.89 8.62 6.90
CA GLY A 433 -1.29 7.79 5.85
C GLY A 433 0.23 7.65 5.96
N THR A 434 0.79 7.73 7.18
CA THR A 434 2.23 7.57 7.46
C THR A 434 2.83 6.34 6.77
N THR A 435 2.11 5.20 6.76
CA THR A 435 2.61 3.98 6.09
C THR A 435 2.85 4.21 4.59
N ASN A 436 1.92 4.88 3.90
CA ASN A 436 2.10 5.21 2.48
C ASN A 436 3.26 6.19 2.25
N THR A 437 3.43 7.18 3.13
CA THR A 437 4.55 8.13 3.05
C THR A 437 5.89 7.41 3.22
N PHE A 438 6.00 6.52 4.20
CA PHE A 438 7.23 5.74 4.42
C PHE A 438 7.52 4.79 3.25
N LEU A 439 6.49 4.15 2.68
CA LEU A 439 6.62 3.38 1.45
C LEU A 439 7.16 4.25 0.30
N GLY A 440 6.67 5.46 0.15
CA GLY A 440 7.13 6.39 -0.88
C GLY A 440 8.57 6.88 -0.67
N ILE A 441 9.00 7.05 0.58
CA ILE A 441 10.40 7.33 0.91
C ILE A 441 11.29 6.15 0.50
N ALA A 442 10.87 4.91 0.79
CA ALA A 442 11.58 3.71 0.35
C ALA A 442 11.62 3.62 -1.20
N LEU A 443 10.51 3.91 -1.86
CA LEU A 443 10.42 3.96 -3.32
C LEU A 443 11.42 4.96 -3.91
N GLN A 444 11.52 6.18 -3.37
CA GLN A 444 12.46 7.20 -3.86
C GLN A 444 13.92 6.72 -3.75
N ALA A 445 14.30 6.05 -2.66
CA ALA A 445 15.64 5.48 -2.51
C ALA A 445 15.92 4.36 -3.53
N ILE A 446 14.94 3.51 -3.82
CA ILE A 446 15.02 2.46 -4.85
C ILE A 446 15.22 3.10 -6.24
N LEU A 447 14.45 4.13 -6.56
CA LEU A 447 14.55 4.85 -7.84
C LEU A 447 15.91 5.54 -8.00
N PHE A 448 16.40 6.18 -6.94
CA PHE A 448 17.71 6.82 -6.94
C PHE A 448 18.83 5.81 -7.18
N ARG A 449 18.79 4.66 -6.51
CA ARG A 449 19.76 3.58 -6.73
C ARG A 449 19.72 3.06 -8.16
N ASP A 450 18.53 2.88 -8.75
CA ASP A 450 18.43 2.46 -10.15
C ASP A 450 19.02 3.52 -11.09
N LEU A 451 18.75 4.79 -10.84
CA LEU A 451 19.17 5.91 -11.67
C LEU A 451 20.69 6.17 -11.61
N THR A 452 21.29 6.06 -10.42
CA THR A 452 22.68 6.46 -10.16
C THR A 452 23.65 5.29 -9.98
N LYS A 453 23.12 4.10 -9.69
CA LYS A 453 23.83 2.90 -9.24
C LYS A 453 24.56 3.07 -7.89
N SER A 454 24.31 4.18 -7.20
CA SER A 454 24.84 4.47 -5.86
C SER A 454 23.96 3.84 -4.78
N ASN A 455 24.59 3.30 -3.74
CA ASN A 455 23.93 2.66 -2.60
C ASN A 455 23.84 3.56 -1.34
N ILE A 456 24.20 4.84 -1.46
CA ILE A 456 24.32 5.76 -0.32
C ILE A 456 23.01 5.96 0.45
N TYR A 457 21.86 5.75 -0.20
CA TYR A 457 20.54 5.86 0.41
C TYR A 457 19.80 4.52 0.57
N ASP A 458 20.46 3.37 0.34
CA ASP A 458 19.83 2.05 0.52
C ASP A 458 19.28 1.85 1.93
N SER A 459 20.00 2.33 2.93
CA SER A 459 19.56 2.27 4.33
C SER A 459 18.23 3.02 4.56
N VAL A 460 17.95 4.07 3.79
CA VAL A 460 16.66 4.78 3.86
C VAL A 460 15.52 3.82 3.51
N ALA A 461 15.64 3.10 2.39
CA ALA A 461 14.62 2.12 1.99
C ALA A 461 14.45 0.99 3.01
N VAL A 462 15.57 0.46 3.52
CA VAL A 462 15.58 -0.64 4.50
C VAL A 462 14.87 -0.22 5.81
N PHE A 463 15.17 0.97 6.34
CA PHE A 463 14.57 1.43 7.58
C PHE A 463 13.06 1.65 7.46
N GLN A 464 12.58 2.23 6.35
CA GLN A 464 11.14 2.43 6.14
C GLN A 464 10.42 1.09 5.97
N ARG A 465 10.97 0.16 5.19
CA ARG A 465 10.44 -1.20 5.06
C ARG A 465 10.35 -1.91 6.42
N ASP A 466 11.42 -1.84 7.21
CA ASP A 466 11.49 -2.51 8.51
C ASP A 466 10.52 -1.91 9.52
N TYR A 467 10.33 -0.59 9.48
CA TYR A 467 9.32 0.09 10.29
C TYR A 467 7.92 -0.47 10.01
N ILE A 468 7.56 -0.59 8.73
CA ILE A 468 6.25 -1.10 8.32
C ILE A 468 6.05 -2.56 8.74
N LEU A 469 7.12 -3.35 8.78
CA LEU A 469 7.06 -4.78 9.08
C LEU A 469 7.35 -5.15 10.54
N GLY A 470 7.29 -4.18 11.46
CA GLY A 470 7.33 -4.44 12.90
C GLY A 470 8.49 -3.85 13.68
N LYS A 471 9.51 -3.25 13.05
CA LYS A 471 10.51 -2.46 13.74
C LYS A 471 9.96 -1.05 14.03
N ASN A 472 8.89 -1.00 14.80
CA ASN A 472 8.17 0.20 15.22
C ASN A 472 7.78 0.07 16.69
N PRO A 473 7.36 1.15 17.37
CA PRO A 473 7.04 1.11 18.81
C PRO A 473 6.05 0.01 19.18
N TRP A 474 5.02 -0.20 18.38
CA TRP A 474 3.93 -1.17 18.62
C TRP A 474 4.34 -2.61 18.34
N GLY A 475 5.44 -2.84 17.61
CA GLY A 475 5.95 -4.17 17.27
C GLY A 475 5.01 -4.97 16.38
N ILE A 476 4.26 -4.29 15.51
CA ILE A 476 3.33 -4.92 14.58
C ILE A 476 3.65 -4.60 13.12
N SER A 477 3.33 -5.52 12.24
CA SER A 477 3.29 -5.24 10.81
C SER A 477 2.00 -4.47 10.48
N PHE A 478 2.12 -3.40 9.72
CA PHE A 478 0.97 -2.65 9.19
C PHE A 478 0.35 -3.28 7.95
N ILE A 479 0.72 -4.51 7.62
CA ILE A 479 0.16 -5.29 6.52
C ILE A 479 -0.53 -6.53 7.07
N TYR A 480 -1.81 -6.74 6.75
CA TYR A 480 -2.58 -7.88 7.22
C TYR A 480 -1.91 -9.23 6.88
N ASN A 481 -1.83 -10.11 7.88
CA ASN A 481 -1.28 -11.47 7.80
C ASN A 481 0.19 -11.54 7.29
N ILE A 482 0.96 -10.47 7.48
CA ILE A 482 2.39 -10.42 7.21
C ILE A 482 3.14 -10.23 8.54
N GLY A 483 4.06 -11.13 8.85
CA GLY A 483 4.67 -11.23 10.17
C GLY A 483 3.84 -12.05 11.15
N SER A 484 4.30 -12.17 12.39
CA SER A 484 3.62 -12.91 13.48
C SER A 484 2.62 -12.04 14.24
N ARG A 485 2.82 -10.73 14.24
CA ARG A 485 1.94 -9.71 14.84
C ARG A 485 1.67 -8.64 13.79
N PHE A 486 0.41 -8.42 13.46
CA PHE A 486 0.00 -7.51 12.40
C PHE A 486 -1.34 -6.84 12.75
N THR A 487 -1.65 -5.73 12.08
CA THR A 487 -2.94 -5.03 12.16
C THR A 487 -4.09 -5.97 11.81
N LYS A 488 -5.11 -6.04 12.66
CA LYS A 488 -6.26 -6.96 12.52
C LYS A 488 -7.60 -6.27 12.31
N HIS A 489 -7.75 -5.06 12.86
CA HIS A 489 -9.04 -4.39 12.96
C HIS A 489 -9.11 -3.21 11.98
N PHE A 490 -9.05 -3.52 10.68
CA PHE A 490 -9.12 -2.52 9.64
C PHE A 490 -10.47 -1.80 9.61
N HIS A 491 -10.43 -0.50 9.30
CA HIS A 491 -11.62 0.26 8.93
C HIS A 491 -12.01 -0.09 7.49
N SER A 492 -12.68 -1.23 7.33
CA SER A 492 -13.13 -1.76 6.04
C SER A 492 -14.41 -2.55 6.24
N GLN A 493 -15.43 -2.19 5.47
CA GLN A 493 -16.72 -2.88 5.53
C GLN A 493 -16.59 -4.34 5.08
N VAL A 494 -15.88 -4.60 3.96
CA VAL A 494 -15.64 -5.97 3.48
C VAL A 494 -14.88 -6.79 4.51
N GLY A 495 -13.80 -6.24 5.08
CA GLY A 495 -13.05 -6.92 6.14
C GLY A 495 -13.90 -7.24 7.37
N TYR A 496 -14.74 -6.30 7.79
CA TYR A 496 -15.63 -6.50 8.94
C TYR A 496 -16.56 -7.70 8.77
N PHE A 497 -17.29 -7.76 7.65
CA PHE A 497 -18.24 -8.85 7.40
C PHE A 497 -17.57 -10.19 7.07
N ASN A 498 -16.26 -10.20 6.79
CA ASN A 498 -15.45 -11.42 6.64
C ASN A 498 -14.66 -11.77 7.92
N GLY A 499 -15.17 -11.39 9.10
CA GLY A 499 -14.56 -11.75 10.39
C GLY A 499 -13.20 -11.09 10.65
N GLY A 500 -12.91 -9.96 9.99
CA GLY A 500 -11.62 -9.26 10.04
C GLY A 500 -10.60 -9.74 9.00
N TYR A 501 -10.94 -10.76 8.18
CA TYR A 501 -10.07 -11.25 7.13
C TYR A 501 -10.00 -10.24 5.97
N LEU A 502 -8.80 -9.68 5.73
CA LEU A 502 -8.58 -8.67 4.69
C LEU A 502 -7.15 -8.81 4.13
N PRO A 503 -6.89 -9.82 3.30
CA PRO A 503 -5.54 -10.19 2.90
C PRO A 503 -4.82 -9.05 2.20
N GLY A 504 -3.60 -8.76 2.66
CA GLY A 504 -2.70 -7.78 2.06
C GLY A 504 -3.09 -6.32 2.26
N ALA A 505 -4.15 -6.02 3.01
CA ALA A 505 -4.51 -4.65 3.34
C ALA A 505 -3.36 -3.95 4.08
N VAL A 506 -3.04 -2.72 3.69
CA VAL A 506 -2.02 -1.87 4.30
C VAL A 506 -2.72 -0.80 5.13
N ALA A 507 -2.53 -0.82 6.45
CA ALA A 507 -3.10 0.18 7.35
C ALA A 507 -2.49 1.56 7.10
N ALA A 508 -3.28 2.61 7.29
CA ALA A 508 -2.81 4.00 7.20
C ALA A 508 -1.61 4.28 8.11
N GLY A 509 -1.56 3.60 9.27
CA GLY A 509 -0.44 3.65 10.21
C GLY A 509 -0.58 4.74 11.26
N PRO A 510 0.45 4.94 12.11
CA PRO A 510 0.41 5.89 13.20
C PRO A 510 0.24 7.33 12.71
N ALA A 511 -0.43 8.14 13.53
CA ALA A 511 -0.72 9.53 13.21
C ALA A 511 -0.38 10.46 14.39
N PRO A 512 -0.16 11.77 14.13
CA PRO A 512 0.01 12.75 15.19
C PRO A 512 -1.17 12.78 16.16
N ALA A 513 -0.89 12.77 17.45
CA ALA A 513 -1.93 12.81 18.48
C ALA A 513 -2.84 14.05 18.35
N GLU A 514 -2.27 15.17 17.95
CA GLU A 514 -3.02 16.42 17.73
C GLU A 514 -4.02 16.30 16.58
N MET A 515 -3.60 15.64 15.49
CA MET A 515 -4.51 15.35 14.37
C MET A 515 -5.69 14.48 14.83
N LEU A 516 -5.41 13.43 15.62
CA LEU A 516 -6.44 12.51 16.10
C LEU A 516 -7.48 13.17 17.03
N LYS A 517 -7.12 14.25 17.73
CA LYS A 517 -8.06 15.03 18.56
C LYS A 517 -9.10 15.76 17.71
N GLY A 518 -8.79 16.09 16.46
CA GLY A 518 -9.70 16.76 15.52
C GLY A 518 -10.86 15.88 15.05
N TYR A 519 -10.81 14.56 15.32
CA TYR A 519 -11.81 13.58 14.89
C TYR A 519 -12.50 12.95 16.10
N ASN A 520 -13.85 12.95 16.11
CA ASN A 520 -14.64 12.33 17.17
C ASN A 520 -14.79 10.82 16.93
N ILE A 521 -13.68 10.08 17.10
CA ILE A 521 -13.62 8.63 16.87
C ILE A 521 -13.88 7.90 18.18
N GLN A 522 -14.94 7.06 18.21
CA GLN A 522 -15.27 6.20 19.34
C GLN A 522 -14.47 4.90 19.26
N ARG A 523 -13.25 4.90 19.81
CA ARG A 523 -12.37 3.74 19.85
C ARG A 523 -12.81 2.76 20.92
N THR A 524 -12.61 1.47 20.64
CA THR A 524 -12.96 0.35 21.53
C THR A 524 -11.76 -0.55 21.86
N ASN A 525 -10.67 -0.44 21.10
CA ASN A 525 -9.46 -1.23 21.29
C ASN A 525 -8.26 -0.33 21.66
N PHE A 526 -7.72 -0.53 22.86
CA PHE A 526 -6.60 0.22 23.42
C PHE A 526 -5.38 -0.67 23.72
N SER A 527 -5.31 -1.87 23.13
CA SER A 527 -4.26 -2.87 23.42
C SER A 527 -2.83 -2.34 23.18
N TYR A 528 -2.67 -1.33 22.34
CA TYR A 528 -1.38 -0.74 22.01
C TYR A 528 -1.11 0.60 22.71
N ASP A 529 -1.99 1.07 23.59
CA ASP A 529 -1.86 2.39 24.24
C ASP A 529 -0.56 2.57 24.99
N LYS A 530 -0.05 1.54 25.65
CA LYS A 530 1.23 1.59 26.37
C LYS A 530 2.44 1.89 25.48
N PHE A 531 2.32 1.72 24.18
CA PHE A 531 3.36 2.02 23.20
C PHE A 531 3.13 3.35 22.47
N ASN A 532 2.04 4.05 22.77
CA ASN A 532 1.78 5.38 22.25
C ASN A 532 2.67 6.41 22.96
N SER A 533 3.16 7.41 22.22
CA SER A 533 3.79 8.59 22.81
C SER A 533 2.77 9.73 22.97
N PRO A 534 3.10 10.79 23.71
CA PRO A 534 2.25 11.99 23.75
C PRO A 534 1.99 12.58 22.36
N GLU A 535 2.96 12.49 21.45
CA GLU A 535 2.94 13.13 20.12
C GLU A 535 2.36 12.24 19.03
N VAL A 536 2.55 10.90 19.14
CA VAL A 536 2.21 9.95 18.08
C VAL A 536 1.44 8.76 18.64
N LYS A 537 0.35 8.42 17.97
CA LYS A 537 -0.53 7.33 18.40
C LYS A 537 -0.88 6.41 17.24
N TYR A 538 -1.14 5.16 17.61
CA TYR A 538 -1.71 4.14 16.75
C TYR A 538 -2.74 3.33 17.54
N TYR A 539 -3.85 3.00 16.89
CA TYR A 539 -4.91 2.17 17.45
C TYR A 539 -5.27 1.08 16.44
N ASP A 540 -5.15 -0.18 16.80
CA ASP A 540 -5.66 -1.29 15.98
C ASP A 540 -7.17 -1.42 16.22
N ASP A 541 -7.93 -0.43 15.77
CA ASP A 541 -9.38 -0.31 16.00
C ASP A 541 -10.12 -0.01 14.70
N ARG A 542 -11.14 -0.80 14.42
CA ARG A 542 -11.95 -0.66 13.19
C ARG A 542 -12.69 0.69 13.08
N ASN A 543 -12.94 1.36 14.20
CA ASN A 543 -13.57 2.67 14.18
C ASN A 543 -12.57 3.78 13.83
N ASP A 544 -11.26 3.49 13.97
CA ASP A 544 -10.21 4.47 13.70
C ASP A 544 -9.79 4.45 12.23
N TYR A 545 -10.54 5.17 11.39
CA TYR A 545 -10.22 5.32 9.98
C TYR A 545 -8.90 6.07 9.73
N VAL A 546 -8.45 6.92 10.68
CA VAL A 546 -7.20 7.69 10.51
C VAL A 546 -5.98 6.78 10.55
N THR A 547 -5.96 5.75 11.43
CA THR A 547 -4.80 4.86 11.59
C THR A 547 -4.99 3.49 10.92
N ASN A 548 -6.22 3.05 10.63
CA ASN A 548 -6.48 1.68 10.15
C ASN A 548 -7.23 1.56 8.82
N GLU A 549 -7.57 2.66 8.17
CA GLU A 549 -8.20 2.53 6.86
C GLU A 549 -7.19 2.09 5.80
N PRO A 550 -7.46 1.01 5.05
CA PRO A 550 -6.63 0.61 3.92
C PRO A 550 -7.07 1.36 2.67
N THR A 551 -6.13 1.63 1.75
CA THR A 551 -6.43 2.28 0.47
C THR A 551 -5.72 1.59 -0.69
N ILE A 552 -6.30 1.65 -1.90
CA ILE A 552 -5.64 1.15 -3.12
C ILE A 552 -4.31 1.87 -3.39
N VAL A 553 -4.20 3.12 -2.97
CA VAL A 553 -2.99 3.95 -3.11
C VAL A 553 -1.83 3.39 -2.29
N SER A 554 -2.08 3.09 -1.03
CA SER A 554 -1.06 2.52 -0.14
C SER A 554 -0.60 1.15 -0.65
N ASN A 555 -1.54 0.33 -1.10
CA ASN A 555 -1.25 -0.98 -1.66
C ASN A 555 -0.46 -0.91 -2.98
N ALA A 556 -0.75 0.05 -3.86
CA ALA A 556 0.00 0.26 -5.10
C ALA A 556 1.46 0.65 -4.83
N THR A 557 1.69 1.58 -3.90
CA THR A 557 3.03 1.99 -3.49
C THR A 557 3.77 0.83 -2.81
N ALA A 558 3.09 0.08 -1.92
CA ALA A 558 3.65 -1.09 -1.24
C ALA A 558 4.06 -2.19 -2.22
N LEU A 559 3.23 -2.47 -3.22
CA LEU A 559 3.51 -3.49 -4.23
C LEU A 559 4.83 -3.21 -4.95
N PHE A 560 5.06 -1.98 -5.40
CA PHE A 560 6.33 -1.57 -6.02
C PHE A 560 7.52 -1.80 -5.08
N VAL A 561 7.41 -1.32 -3.84
CA VAL A 561 8.51 -1.40 -2.85
C VAL A 561 8.83 -2.86 -2.51
N PHE A 562 7.83 -3.67 -2.18
CA PHE A 562 8.06 -5.05 -1.78
C PHE A 562 8.46 -5.96 -2.97
N ALA A 563 8.01 -5.66 -4.18
CA ALA A 563 8.53 -6.32 -5.39
C ALA A 563 10.03 -6.08 -5.58
N HIS A 564 10.53 -4.88 -5.26
CA HIS A 564 11.98 -4.63 -5.31
C HIS A 564 12.75 -5.52 -4.34
N PHE A 565 12.24 -5.73 -3.12
CA PHE A 565 12.88 -6.59 -2.12
C PHE A 565 12.68 -8.09 -2.39
N TYR A 566 11.70 -8.47 -3.21
CA TYR A 566 11.47 -9.85 -3.63
C TYR A 566 12.59 -10.30 -4.61
N LYS A 567 13.24 -11.45 -4.34
CA LYS A 567 14.40 -12.07 -5.07
C LYS A 567 15.67 -11.24 -5.05
#